data_a26fc128d337c349efa808779417d9b7
#
_entry.id   a26fc128d337c349efa808779417d9b7
#
_cell.length_a   1.000
_cell.length_b   1.000
_cell.length_c   1.000
_cell.angle_alpha   90.00
_cell.angle_beta   90.00
_cell.angle_gamma   90.00
#
_symmetry.space_group_name_H-M   'P 1'
#
loop_
_entity.id
_entity.type
_entity.pdbx_description
1 polymer ?
#
loop_
_entity_poly.entity_id
_entity_poly.type
_entity_poly.pdbx_seq_one_letter_code
_entity_poly.pdbx_strand_id
1 'polypeptide(L)'
;MPWKRFGLILKEFWCKNYSDIKDESAASGYSFRYSEAVFSFSIISRAGLGLGVLALSACAGTHPKADVQAPQSFYTVTGELALARQEPRVAAIQYANAAAHETDPEILKRATEVTAETLQPSLMAGVAARWLYVDPKSLDAQRAAARAALALDKVDEAAAHYRIVLMNSPAGVDAEFADVETDLGTNENVFGAHQLADRLASYFPTSPSALRIQGVAAMRADDPAAAVHSLSGALAIEAAATSESGKPIHKELAQTLLRARIMAGDVEEPLRSAKAQLDADASPTNRFNYAALLMTAQRLPEATEQLEILGRNAESTAVALRLLGLIDFQQGHFDAASARFRQLLTAGKFADDAFYYLAMIADRNGDPERALRFFSQVQNGENVVPALLRAATLLYKHGAPSAADELLDKLMEDEPQRAPEILTARARMYAQSRDLNKAFAVLEKGAMEYPDSVELRYATASVYEEQGQISAALRELTLVVKARPNDPAAMNALGFTLADHMKNLSRARRLIERAHAAAPRNPAILDSLGWVHFRQGNASEALPFLRAAYADDRDGDIAAHLGEVLWNVGQQDEAQRIWSEASAIEPENLLLKSTRHRLTQAN
;
A
#
# COMPACT_ATOMS: atom_id res chain seq x y z
N MET A 1 19.14 -13.87 4.24
CA MET A 1 19.77 -13.42 2.97
C MET A 1 19.01 -14.05 1.79
N PRO A 2 17.88 -13.47 1.35
CA PRO A 2 16.97 -14.05 0.33
C PRO A 2 17.57 -14.07 -1.07
N TRP A 3 18.42 -13.12 -1.37
CA TRP A 3 18.95 -12.80 -2.70
C TRP A 3 19.92 -13.83 -3.29
N LYS A 4 20.61 -14.62 -2.48
CA LYS A 4 21.47 -15.70 -3.01
C LYS A 4 20.66 -16.80 -3.70
N ARG A 5 19.42 -17.06 -3.24
CA ARG A 5 18.52 -18.06 -3.88
C ARG A 5 17.80 -17.48 -5.11
N PHE A 6 17.44 -16.20 -5.09
CA PHE A 6 16.87 -15.56 -6.28
C PHE A 6 17.87 -15.59 -7.46
N GLY A 7 19.13 -15.26 -7.21
CA GLY A 7 20.20 -15.41 -8.20
C GLY A 7 20.41 -16.88 -8.65
N LEU A 8 20.17 -17.86 -7.76
CA LEU A 8 20.22 -19.29 -8.10
C LEU A 8 19.01 -19.74 -8.92
N ILE A 9 17.81 -19.31 -8.57
CA ILE A 9 16.57 -19.58 -9.32
C ILE A 9 16.66 -18.99 -10.74
N LEU A 10 17.14 -17.76 -10.87
CA LEU A 10 17.41 -17.17 -12.17
C LEU A 10 18.52 -17.91 -12.92
N LYS A 11 19.57 -18.34 -12.24
CA LYS A 11 20.67 -19.09 -12.86
C LYS A 11 20.20 -20.47 -13.37
N GLU A 12 19.34 -21.17 -12.65
CA GLU A 12 18.75 -22.43 -13.09
C GLU A 12 17.78 -22.24 -14.27
N PHE A 13 16.98 -21.16 -14.23
CA PHE A 13 16.14 -20.76 -15.37
C PHE A 13 16.97 -20.48 -16.62
N TRP A 14 18.10 -19.78 -16.48
CA TRP A 14 19.01 -19.45 -17.57
C TRP A 14 19.78 -20.68 -18.09
N CYS A 15 20.26 -21.55 -17.21
CA CYS A 15 20.98 -22.76 -17.61
C CYS A 15 20.11 -23.74 -18.40
N LYS A 16 18.79 -23.78 -18.14
CA LYS A 16 17.85 -24.63 -18.90
C LYS A 16 17.49 -24.10 -20.30
N ASN A 17 17.56 -22.77 -20.50
CA ASN A 17 17.17 -22.15 -21.77
C ASN A 17 18.36 -21.64 -22.61
N TYR A 18 19.60 -21.83 -22.13
CA TYR A 18 20.79 -21.18 -22.70
C TYR A 18 21.68 -22.11 -23.55
N SER A 19 21.16 -23.28 -23.98
CA SER A 19 21.90 -24.12 -24.94
C SER A 19 21.95 -23.58 -26.36
N ASP A 20 21.14 -22.56 -26.71
CA ASP A 20 20.98 -22.11 -28.10
C ASP A 20 21.47 -20.69 -28.42
N ILE A 21 22.08 -19.94 -27.46
CA ILE A 21 22.63 -18.61 -27.74
C ILE A 21 24.08 -18.51 -27.28
N LYS A 22 24.98 -19.04 -28.08
CA LYS A 22 26.38 -18.59 -28.14
C LYS A 22 26.49 -17.64 -29.32
N ASP A 23 26.86 -16.42 -29.00
CA ASP A 23 27.61 -15.40 -29.75
C ASP A 23 26.94 -14.03 -29.63
N GLU A 24 27.31 -13.31 -28.58
CA GLU A 24 27.44 -11.86 -28.53
C GLU A 24 27.81 -11.39 -27.11
N SER A 25 29.06 -11.68 -26.70
CA SER A 25 29.63 -11.09 -25.49
C SER A 25 31.09 -10.71 -25.72
N ALA A 26 31.30 -9.67 -26.49
CA ALA A 26 32.58 -9.00 -26.59
C ALA A 26 32.37 -7.49 -26.75
N ALA A 27 31.95 -6.81 -25.69
CA ALA A 27 32.18 -5.37 -25.49
C ALA A 27 31.51 -4.88 -24.19
N SER A 28 32.06 -5.20 -23.03
CA SER A 28 32.11 -4.29 -21.86
C SER A 28 32.89 -4.98 -20.75
N GLY A 29 34.11 -4.52 -20.52
CA GLY A 29 34.99 -5.08 -19.52
C GLY A 29 34.60 -4.68 -18.10
N TYR A 30 33.84 -5.52 -17.45
CA TYR A 30 33.71 -5.55 -16.01
C TYR A 30 34.01 -6.97 -15.52
N SER A 31 35.25 -7.17 -15.06
CA SER A 31 35.67 -8.41 -14.40
C SER A 31 35.21 -8.38 -12.95
N PHE A 32 34.20 -9.15 -12.62
CA PHE A 32 33.86 -9.46 -11.22
C PHE A 32 34.78 -10.58 -10.72
N ARG A 33 35.65 -10.26 -9.76
CA ARG A 33 36.39 -11.29 -8.98
C ARG A 33 35.45 -11.82 -7.89
N TYR A 34 35.00 -13.06 -8.03
CA TYR A 34 34.42 -13.83 -6.93
C TYR A 34 35.53 -14.26 -5.98
N SER A 35 35.46 -13.85 -4.72
CA SER A 35 36.23 -14.50 -3.64
C SER A 35 35.38 -15.65 -3.10
N GLU A 36 35.83 -16.88 -3.36
CA GLU A 36 35.31 -18.09 -2.73
C GLU A 36 35.68 -18.09 -1.25
N ALA A 37 34.69 -17.89 -0.37
CA ALA A 37 34.79 -18.27 1.02
C ALA A 37 33.98 -19.57 1.21
N VAL A 38 34.71 -20.67 1.20
CA VAL A 38 34.20 -22.01 1.53
C VAL A 38 33.92 -22.05 3.04
N PHE A 39 32.67 -22.14 3.43
CA PHE A 39 32.28 -22.58 4.78
C PHE A 39 31.68 -23.96 4.70
N SER A 40 32.45 -24.91 5.24
CA SER A 40 32.02 -26.29 5.49
C SER A 40 30.95 -26.32 6.59
N PHE A 41 29.76 -26.76 6.28
CA PHE A 41 28.80 -27.19 7.29
C PHE A 41 28.71 -28.72 7.31
N SER A 42 29.10 -29.27 8.46
CA SER A 42 29.00 -30.70 8.78
C SER A 42 27.56 -31.15 8.79
N ILE A 43 27.35 -32.24 8.09
CA ILE A 43 26.12 -33.06 8.10
C ILE A 43 25.95 -33.66 9.50
N ILE A 44 24.90 -33.27 10.21
CA ILE A 44 24.40 -34.04 11.37
C ILE A 44 23.26 -34.92 10.89
N SER A 45 23.53 -36.21 10.96
CA SER A 45 22.65 -37.29 10.54
C SER A 45 21.33 -37.33 11.33
N ARG A 46 20.27 -37.66 10.60
CA ARG A 46 18.97 -38.07 11.13
C ARG A 46 19.14 -39.30 12.01
N ALA A 47 18.89 -39.16 13.30
CA ALA A 47 18.56 -40.28 14.17
C ALA A 47 17.08 -40.21 14.53
N GLY A 48 16.36 -41.24 14.21
CA GLY A 48 14.91 -41.32 14.40
C GLY A 48 14.51 -41.39 15.86
N LEU A 49 13.44 -40.69 16.19
CA LEU A 49 12.62 -40.96 17.37
C LEU A 49 11.21 -41.29 16.89
N GLY A 50 10.96 -42.61 16.84
CA GLY A 50 9.61 -43.13 16.70
C GLY A 50 8.81 -42.82 17.97
N LEU A 51 7.79 -41.99 17.86
CA LEU A 51 6.75 -41.84 18.89
C LEU A 51 5.58 -42.75 18.51
N GLY A 52 5.40 -43.79 19.33
CA GLY A 52 4.32 -44.75 19.19
C GLY A 52 2.94 -44.05 19.33
N VAL A 53 2.11 -44.27 18.34
CA VAL A 53 0.68 -44.00 18.40
C VAL A 53 0.04 -45.03 19.32
N LEU A 54 -0.28 -44.66 20.55
CA LEU A 54 -1.16 -45.43 21.43
C LEU A 54 -2.61 -45.19 20.99
N ALA A 55 -3.15 -46.15 20.25
CA ALA A 55 -4.58 -46.26 20.03
C ALA A 55 -5.27 -46.64 21.34
N LEU A 56 -5.94 -45.72 21.99
CA LEU A 56 -6.88 -46.00 23.08
C LEU A 56 -8.25 -46.27 22.47
N SER A 57 -8.64 -47.53 22.47
CA SER A 57 -10.00 -48.00 22.20
C SER A 57 -11.00 -47.36 23.18
N ALA A 58 -12.05 -46.78 22.63
CA ALA A 58 -13.12 -46.19 23.38
C ALA A 58 -13.95 -47.23 24.13
N CYS A 59 -13.99 -47.12 25.46
CA CYS A 59 -15.09 -47.61 26.26
C CYS A 59 -16.13 -46.49 26.40
N ALA A 60 -17.30 -46.70 25.84
CA ALA A 60 -18.44 -45.80 26.00
C ALA A 60 -18.93 -45.85 27.46
N GLY A 61 -18.58 -44.88 28.23
CA GLY A 61 -19.17 -44.54 29.51
C GLY A 61 -19.68 -43.12 29.50
N THR A 62 -20.96 -42.91 29.70
CA THR A 62 -21.61 -41.62 29.84
C THR A 62 -21.15 -40.97 31.15
N HIS A 63 -20.06 -40.21 31.10
CA HIS A 63 -19.72 -39.24 32.10
C HIS A 63 -19.88 -37.84 31.53
N PRO A 64 -20.39 -36.86 32.31
CA PRO A 64 -20.38 -35.46 31.86
C PRO A 64 -18.92 -35.11 31.57
N LYS A 65 -18.64 -34.64 30.35
CA LYS A 65 -17.34 -34.08 29.99
C LYS A 65 -17.08 -32.90 30.91
N ALA A 66 -16.27 -33.09 31.93
CA ALA A 66 -15.54 -31.98 32.52
C ALA A 66 -14.66 -31.45 31.37
N ASP A 67 -14.87 -30.19 30.97
CA ASP A 67 -13.94 -29.47 30.10
C ASP A 67 -12.59 -29.43 30.84
N VAL A 68 -11.73 -30.39 30.56
CA VAL A 68 -10.34 -30.35 31.04
C VAL A 68 -9.65 -29.30 30.18
N GLN A 69 -9.66 -28.07 30.66
CA GLN A 69 -8.87 -27.01 30.04
C GLN A 69 -7.39 -27.40 30.10
N ALA A 70 -6.73 -27.34 28.94
CA ALA A 70 -5.29 -27.58 28.88
C ALA A 70 -4.54 -26.56 29.79
N PRO A 71 -3.41 -26.94 30.41
CA PRO A 71 -2.62 -26.01 31.20
C PRO A 71 -2.21 -24.80 30.34
N GLN A 72 -2.14 -23.60 30.92
CA GLN A 72 -1.78 -22.36 30.20
C GLN A 72 -0.44 -22.51 29.45
N SER A 73 0.55 -23.14 30.07
CA SER A 73 1.84 -23.45 29.43
C SER A 73 1.73 -24.26 28.14
N PHE A 74 0.66 -25.03 27.98
CA PHE A 74 0.41 -25.77 26.74
C PHE A 74 0.12 -24.80 25.57
N TYR A 75 -0.68 -23.77 25.80
CA TYR A 75 -1.03 -22.80 24.76
C TYR A 75 0.16 -21.93 24.34
N THR A 76 0.98 -21.47 25.28
CA THR A 76 2.19 -20.69 24.94
C THR A 76 3.20 -21.52 24.18
N VAL A 77 3.48 -22.79 24.62
CA VAL A 77 4.40 -23.68 23.90
C VAL A 77 3.88 -24.05 22.51
N THR A 78 2.59 -24.35 22.38
CA THR A 78 1.99 -24.64 21.07
C THR A 78 1.95 -23.41 20.16
N GLY A 79 1.81 -22.21 20.72
CA GLY A 79 1.90 -20.94 20.02
C GLY A 79 3.31 -20.71 19.44
N GLU A 80 4.37 -20.86 20.25
CA GLU A 80 5.75 -20.75 19.77
C GLU A 80 6.09 -21.84 18.71
N LEU A 81 5.56 -23.06 18.88
CA LEU A 81 5.74 -24.11 17.89
C LEU A 81 5.05 -23.76 16.56
N ALA A 82 3.88 -23.13 16.60
CA ALA A 82 3.15 -22.67 15.42
C ALA A 82 3.91 -21.53 14.71
N LEU A 83 4.51 -20.57 15.47
CA LEU A 83 5.39 -19.56 14.89
C LEU A 83 6.58 -20.20 14.16
N ALA A 84 7.23 -21.16 14.80
CA ALA A 84 8.36 -21.88 14.19
C ALA A 84 7.97 -22.68 12.93
N ARG A 85 6.69 -23.02 12.77
CA ARG A 85 6.13 -23.71 11.59
C ARG A 85 5.56 -22.77 10.55
N GLN A 86 5.64 -21.45 10.78
CA GLN A 86 5.03 -20.44 9.92
C GLN A 86 3.50 -20.62 9.78
N GLU A 87 2.85 -20.91 10.90
CA GLU A 87 1.40 -21.03 11.03
C GLU A 87 0.84 -19.82 11.84
N PRO A 88 0.83 -18.58 11.26
CA PRO A 88 0.62 -17.35 12.03
C PRO A 88 -0.74 -17.32 12.73
N ARG A 89 -1.81 -17.74 12.03
CA ARG A 89 -3.14 -17.77 12.64
C ARG A 89 -3.25 -18.78 13.78
N VAL A 90 -2.62 -19.95 13.64
CA VAL A 90 -2.61 -20.94 14.71
C VAL A 90 -1.88 -20.40 15.93
N ALA A 91 -0.73 -19.76 15.73
CA ALA A 91 0.03 -19.11 16.80
C ALA A 91 -0.82 -18.06 17.53
N ALA A 92 -1.46 -17.16 16.79
CA ALA A 92 -2.34 -16.13 17.35
C ALA A 92 -3.50 -16.73 18.17
N ILE A 93 -4.16 -17.77 17.67
CA ILE A 93 -5.24 -18.47 18.37
C ILE A 93 -4.71 -19.09 19.68
N GLN A 94 -3.53 -19.74 19.65
CA GLN A 94 -2.95 -20.34 20.85
C GLN A 94 -2.60 -19.27 21.90
N TYR A 95 -2.01 -18.16 21.48
CA TYR A 95 -1.70 -17.05 22.38
C TYR A 95 -2.96 -16.34 22.91
N ALA A 96 -4.01 -16.18 22.10
CA ALA A 96 -5.30 -15.68 22.56
C ALA A 96 -5.95 -16.61 23.60
N ASN A 97 -5.84 -17.95 23.40
CA ASN A 97 -6.30 -18.94 24.39
C ASN A 97 -5.45 -18.89 25.69
N ALA A 98 -4.12 -18.73 25.58
CA ALA A 98 -3.27 -18.51 26.73
C ALA A 98 -3.71 -17.28 27.52
N ALA A 99 -3.96 -16.16 26.83
CA ALA A 99 -4.36 -14.90 27.44
C ALA A 99 -5.75 -14.93 28.11
N ALA A 100 -6.68 -15.78 27.63
CA ALA A 100 -8.08 -15.77 28.06
C ALA A 100 -8.27 -15.88 29.59
N HIS A 101 -7.38 -16.61 30.26
CA HIS A 101 -7.42 -16.85 31.72
C HIS A 101 -6.18 -16.34 32.45
N GLU A 102 -5.28 -15.65 31.73
CA GLU A 102 -4.01 -15.18 32.27
C GLU A 102 -4.16 -13.93 33.12
N THR A 103 -3.26 -13.77 34.07
CA THR A 103 -3.11 -12.57 34.90
C THR A 103 -1.69 -12.04 34.90
N ASP A 104 -0.73 -12.79 34.34
CA ASP A 104 0.66 -12.35 34.19
C ASP A 104 0.77 -11.32 33.06
N PRO A 105 1.19 -10.07 33.34
CA PRO A 105 1.32 -9.03 32.33
C PRO A 105 2.29 -9.39 31.18
N GLU A 106 3.36 -10.16 31.46
CA GLU A 106 4.34 -10.53 30.44
C GLU A 106 3.75 -11.49 29.40
N ILE A 107 2.92 -12.44 29.83
CA ILE A 107 2.21 -13.34 28.92
C ILE A 107 1.16 -12.58 28.10
N LEU A 108 0.42 -11.67 28.75
CA LEU A 108 -0.56 -10.82 28.08
C LEU A 108 0.10 -9.89 27.05
N LYS A 109 1.25 -9.33 27.39
CA LYS A 109 2.08 -8.53 26.47
C LYS A 109 2.53 -9.37 25.27
N ARG A 110 3.15 -10.54 25.51
CA ARG A 110 3.59 -11.44 24.43
C ARG A 110 2.43 -11.88 23.54
N ALA A 111 1.26 -12.14 24.11
CA ALA A 111 0.06 -12.50 23.35
C ALA A 111 -0.42 -11.33 22.46
N THR A 112 -0.35 -10.08 22.93
CA THR A 112 -0.66 -8.92 22.07
C THR A 112 0.37 -8.74 20.97
N GLU A 113 1.66 -8.94 21.24
CA GLU A 113 2.73 -8.88 20.23
C GLU A 113 2.51 -9.93 19.14
N VAL A 114 2.31 -11.21 19.52
CA VAL A 114 2.09 -12.29 18.54
C VAL A 114 0.85 -12.05 17.71
N THR A 115 -0.26 -11.62 18.31
CA THR A 115 -1.48 -11.35 17.54
C THR A 115 -1.34 -10.14 16.60
N ALA A 116 -0.49 -9.17 16.92
CA ALA A 116 -0.13 -8.06 16.02
C ALA A 116 0.80 -8.52 14.90
N GLU A 117 1.92 -9.19 15.25
CA GLU A 117 2.92 -9.71 14.29
C GLU A 117 2.30 -10.65 13.25
N THR A 118 1.27 -11.40 13.65
CA THR A 118 0.56 -12.35 12.79
C THR A 118 -0.65 -11.76 12.07
N LEU A 119 -0.85 -10.46 12.12
CA LEU A 119 -1.93 -9.73 11.44
C LEU A 119 -3.35 -10.24 11.84
N GLN A 120 -3.58 -10.44 13.15
CA GLN A 120 -4.86 -10.93 13.69
C GLN A 120 -5.51 -9.88 14.62
N PRO A 121 -5.94 -8.72 14.10
CA PRO A 121 -6.41 -7.60 14.93
C PRO A 121 -7.65 -7.93 15.77
N SER A 122 -8.54 -8.80 15.30
CA SER A 122 -9.69 -9.26 16.09
C SER A 122 -9.25 -10.06 17.33
N LEU A 123 -8.22 -10.92 17.22
CA LEU A 123 -7.66 -11.64 18.36
C LEU A 123 -6.90 -10.70 19.27
N MET A 124 -6.11 -9.78 18.71
CA MET A 124 -5.39 -8.74 19.45
C MET A 124 -6.34 -7.89 20.31
N ALA A 125 -7.50 -7.50 19.76
CA ALA A 125 -8.51 -6.76 20.52
C ALA A 125 -9.01 -7.55 21.74
N GLY A 126 -9.26 -8.86 21.58
CA GLY A 126 -9.66 -9.74 22.68
C GLY A 126 -8.60 -9.87 23.76
N VAL A 127 -7.33 -10.04 23.36
CA VAL A 127 -6.18 -10.12 24.30
C VAL A 127 -5.99 -8.80 25.03
N ALA A 128 -6.02 -7.67 24.33
CA ALA A 128 -5.89 -6.34 24.94
C ALA A 128 -7.03 -6.04 25.93
N ALA A 129 -8.27 -6.42 25.59
CA ALA A 129 -9.41 -6.30 26.49
C ALA A 129 -9.21 -7.14 27.78
N ARG A 130 -8.67 -8.36 27.65
CA ARG A 130 -8.32 -9.18 28.81
C ARG A 130 -7.23 -8.53 29.66
N TRP A 131 -6.18 -7.99 29.02
CA TRP A 131 -5.12 -7.27 29.74
C TRP A 131 -5.65 -6.06 30.49
N LEU A 132 -6.51 -5.26 29.86
CA LEU A 132 -7.18 -4.13 30.52
C LEU A 132 -8.13 -4.55 31.68
N TYR A 133 -8.72 -5.75 31.60
CA TYR A 133 -9.49 -6.30 32.71
C TYR A 133 -8.60 -6.62 33.92
N VAL A 134 -7.38 -7.14 33.66
CA VAL A 134 -6.40 -7.49 34.73
C VAL A 134 -5.73 -6.23 35.28
N ASP A 135 -5.27 -5.36 34.41
CA ASP A 135 -4.65 -4.07 34.75
C ASP A 135 -5.28 -2.91 33.95
N PRO A 136 -6.33 -2.29 34.48
CA PRO A 136 -7.02 -1.18 33.83
C PRO A 136 -6.16 0.08 33.61
N LYS A 137 -5.00 0.17 34.27
CA LYS A 137 -4.08 1.32 34.18
C LYS A 137 -2.90 1.07 33.23
N SER A 138 -2.75 -0.13 32.72
CA SER A 138 -1.66 -0.46 31.78
C SER A 138 -1.75 0.38 30.52
N LEU A 139 -0.76 1.24 30.29
CA LEU A 139 -0.67 2.04 29.07
C LEU A 139 -0.32 1.16 27.85
N ASP A 140 0.43 0.08 28.07
CA ASP A 140 0.75 -0.86 26.99
C ASP A 140 -0.51 -1.61 26.52
N ALA A 141 -1.38 -2.02 27.45
CA ALA A 141 -2.67 -2.60 27.11
C ALA A 141 -3.59 -1.59 26.38
N GLN A 142 -3.56 -0.32 26.77
CA GLN A 142 -4.28 0.75 26.08
C GLN A 142 -3.75 0.98 24.65
N ARG A 143 -2.41 0.99 24.45
CA ARG A 143 -1.81 1.06 23.10
C ARG A 143 -2.20 -0.14 22.24
N ALA A 144 -2.13 -1.35 22.80
CA ALA A 144 -2.54 -2.56 22.09
C ALA A 144 -4.01 -2.52 21.67
N ALA A 145 -4.90 -2.09 22.57
CA ALA A 145 -6.32 -1.92 22.25
C ALA A 145 -6.55 -0.85 21.18
N ALA A 146 -5.82 0.28 21.24
CA ALA A 146 -5.90 1.35 20.25
C ALA A 146 -5.48 0.87 18.85
N ARG A 147 -4.35 0.17 18.74
CA ARG A 147 -3.83 -0.39 17.48
C ARG A 147 -4.78 -1.44 16.90
N ALA A 148 -5.30 -2.33 17.74
CA ALA A 148 -6.28 -3.32 17.31
C ALA A 148 -7.57 -2.67 16.80
N ALA A 149 -8.08 -1.66 17.49
CA ALA A 149 -9.26 -0.91 17.08
C ALA A 149 -9.02 -0.15 15.76
N LEU A 150 -7.84 0.46 15.59
CA LEU A 150 -7.45 1.15 14.35
C LEU A 150 -7.38 0.16 13.17
N ALA A 151 -6.76 -1.01 13.35
CA ALA A 151 -6.69 -2.04 12.31
C ALA A 151 -8.08 -2.60 11.92
N LEU A 152 -9.04 -2.57 12.86
CA LEU A 152 -10.44 -2.97 12.64
C LEU A 152 -11.35 -1.81 12.18
N ASP A 153 -10.80 -0.64 11.86
CA ASP A 153 -11.52 0.58 11.47
C ASP A 153 -12.54 1.09 12.52
N LYS A 154 -12.31 0.78 13.79
CA LYS A 154 -13.11 1.26 14.92
C LYS A 154 -12.53 2.57 15.46
N VAL A 155 -12.66 3.62 14.68
CA VAL A 155 -12.01 4.92 14.90
C VAL A 155 -12.30 5.50 16.29
N ASP A 156 -13.57 5.50 16.74
CA ASP A 156 -13.95 6.08 18.03
C ASP A 156 -13.37 5.27 19.21
N GLU A 157 -13.29 3.93 19.08
CA GLU A 157 -12.68 3.03 20.07
C GLU A 157 -11.15 3.26 20.13
N ALA A 158 -10.50 3.35 18.97
CA ALA A 158 -9.08 3.67 18.88
C ALA A 158 -8.76 5.04 19.53
N ALA A 159 -9.55 6.07 19.21
CA ALA A 159 -9.38 7.40 19.76
C ALA A 159 -9.53 7.44 21.28
N ALA A 160 -10.48 6.68 21.85
CA ALA A 160 -10.68 6.60 23.29
C ALA A 160 -9.45 6.00 23.99
N HIS A 161 -8.87 4.92 23.46
CA HIS A 161 -7.68 4.28 24.00
C HIS A 161 -6.43 5.16 23.84
N TYR A 162 -6.17 5.74 22.68
CA TYR A 162 -5.05 6.67 22.46
C TYR A 162 -5.15 7.89 23.37
N ARG A 163 -6.36 8.44 23.61
CA ARG A 163 -6.55 9.55 24.53
C ARG A 163 -6.05 9.21 25.93
N ILE A 164 -6.33 8.00 26.43
CA ILE A 164 -5.87 7.55 27.75
C ILE A 164 -4.34 7.49 27.77
N VAL A 165 -3.72 6.94 26.75
CA VAL A 165 -2.25 6.87 26.60
C VAL A 165 -1.65 8.27 26.59
N LEU A 166 -2.12 9.17 25.71
CA LEU A 166 -1.63 10.54 25.56
C LEU A 166 -1.75 11.36 26.84
N MET A 167 -2.83 11.18 27.61
CA MET A 167 -3.04 11.93 28.86
C MET A 167 -2.21 11.43 30.02
N ASN A 168 -1.76 10.16 30.01
CA ASN A 168 -1.11 9.52 31.18
C ASN A 168 0.33 9.09 30.89
N SER A 169 0.85 9.33 29.67
CA SER A 169 2.23 8.95 29.35
C SER A 169 3.25 9.74 30.14
N PRO A 170 4.20 9.07 30.81
CA PRO A 170 5.30 9.73 31.53
C PRO A 170 6.28 10.43 30.55
N ALA A 171 6.31 10.04 29.28
CA ALA A 171 7.13 10.66 28.24
C ALA A 171 6.57 12.02 27.76
N GLY A 172 5.31 12.31 28.11
CA GLY A 172 4.61 13.52 27.68
C GLY A 172 3.86 13.35 26.36
N VAL A 173 2.90 14.24 26.14
CA VAL A 173 1.95 14.17 25.03
C VAL A 173 2.65 14.19 23.67
N ASP A 174 3.63 15.07 23.47
CA ASP A 174 4.31 15.22 22.17
C ASP A 174 5.19 14.01 21.80
N ALA A 175 5.83 13.38 22.78
CA ALA A 175 6.59 12.15 22.55
C ALA A 175 5.66 10.99 22.13
N GLU A 176 4.51 10.88 22.78
CA GLU A 176 3.53 9.83 22.48
C GLU A 176 2.86 10.04 21.12
N PHE A 177 2.69 11.28 20.68
CA PHE A 177 2.20 11.56 19.31
C PHE A 177 3.14 11.07 18.23
N ALA A 178 4.44 10.91 18.47
CA ALA A 178 5.36 10.33 17.48
C ALA A 178 5.04 8.84 17.21
N ASP A 179 4.66 8.08 18.25
CA ASP A 179 4.22 6.70 18.09
C ASP A 179 2.87 6.62 17.36
N VAL A 180 1.92 7.51 17.72
CA VAL A 180 0.63 7.61 17.03
C VAL A 180 0.83 7.94 15.55
N GLU A 181 1.74 8.85 15.21
CA GLU A 181 2.06 9.18 13.82
C GLU A 181 2.55 7.96 13.03
N THR A 182 3.39 7.14 13.66
CA THR A 182 3.87 5.90 13.05
C THR A 182 2.71 4.93 12.79
N ASP A 183 1.84 4.73 13.78
CA ASP A 183 0.67 3.86 13.65
C ASP A 183 -0.31 4.34 12.56
N LEU A 184 -0.55 5.65 12.47
CA LEU A 184 -1.36 6.25 11.41
C LEU A 184 -0.66 6.16 10.04
N GLY A 185 0.66 6.37 10.02
CA GLY A 185 1.48 6.33 8.80
C GLY A 185 1.47 4.98 8.11
N THR A 186 1.45 3.89 8.88
CA THR A 186 1.44 2.50 8.38
C THR A 186 0.05 1.95 8.12
N ASN A 187 -1.01 2.65 8.53
CA ASN A 187 -2.38 2.18 8.32
C ASN A 187 -2.78 2.27 6.84
N GLU A 188 -3.24 1.16 6.28
CA GLU A 188 -3.68 1.08 4.88
C GLU A 188 -4.97 1.86 4.61
N ASN A 189 -5.86 1.96 5.61
CA ASN A 189 -7.05 2.78 5.51
C ASN A 189 -6.71 4.25 5.81
N VAL A 190 -6.25 4.98 4.80
CA VAL A 190 -5.87 6.40 4.94
C VAL A 190 -7.03 7.28 5.40
N PHE A 191 -8.27 6.92 5.04
CA PHE A 191 -9.46 7.65 5.47
C PHE A 191 -9.77 7.41 6.96
N GLY A 192 -9.71 6.18 7.44
CA GLY A 192 -9.84 5.85 8.86
C GLY A 192 -8.74 6.47 9.71
N ALA A 193 -7.49 6.49 9.21
CA ALA A 193 -6.37 7.17 9.84
C ALA A 193 -6.60 8.68 9.95
N HIS A 194 -7.13 9.32 8.90
CA HIS A 194 -7.49 10.74 8.93
C HIS A 194 -8.59 11.02 9.97
N GLN A 195 -9.67 10.24 9.99
CA GLN A 195 -10.73 10.38 10.99
C GLN A 195 -10.21 10.23 12.42
N LEU A 196 -9.28 9.28 12.66
CA LEU A 196 -8.64 9.13 13.97
C LEU A 196 -7.81 10.36 14.34
N ALA A 197 -7.02 10.88 13.41
CA ALA A 197 -6.25 12.10 13.62
C ALA A 197 -7.15 13.30 13.97
N ASP A 198 -8.31 13.44 13.31
CA ASP A 198 -9.32 14.46 13.63
C ASP A 198 -9.85 14.31 15.05
N ARG A 199 -10.18 13.08 15.46
CA ARG A 199 -10.63 12.82 16.85
C ARG A 199 -9.57 13.17 17.87
N LEU A 200 -8.32 12.79 17.63
CA LEU A 200 -7.21 13.07 18.53
C LEU A 200 -6.93 14.57 18.61
N ALA A 201 -6.90 15.28 17.50
CA ALA A 201 -6.74 16.73 17.48
C ALA A 201 -7.88 17.45 18.24
N SER A 202 -9.12 16.95 18.16
CA SER A 202 -10.23 17.50 18.94
C SER A 202 -10.05 17.36 20.46
N TYR A 203 -9.33 16.33 20.92
CA TYR A 203 -9.00 16.16 22.35
C TYR A 203 -7.81 17.04 22.79
N PHE A 204 -6.92 17.39 21.86
CA PHE A 204 -5.70 18.16 22.11
C PHE A 204 -5.57 19.37 21.17
N PRO A 205 -6.55 20.29 21.17
CA PRO A 205 -6.62 21.37 20.17
C PRO A 205 -5.49 22.42 20.28
N THR A 206 -4.74 22.40 21.37
CA THR A 206 -3.58 23.29 21.59
C THR A 206 -2.23 22.57 21.46
N SER A 207 -2.22 21.30 21.07
CA SER A 207 -0.98 20.55 20.81
C SER A 207 -0.55 20.72 19.33
N PRO A 208 0.64 21.31 19.09
CA PRO A 208 1.18 21.39 17.72
C PRO A 208 1.34 20.01 17.08
N SER A 209 1.75 19.00 17.86
CA SER A 209 1.93 17.62 17.39
C SER A 209 0.61 17.00 16.93
N ALA A 210 -0.48 17.21 17.69
CA ALA A 210 -1.81 16.72 17.30
C ALA A 210 -2.29 17.35 15.98
N LEU A 211 -2.17 18.68 15.85
CA LEU A 211 -2.58 19.40 14.65
C LEU A 211 -1.68 19.04 13.45
N ARG A 212 -0.38 18.80 13.66
CA ARG A 212 0.55 18.37 12.62
C ARG A 212 0.14 17.01 12.07
N ILE A 213 -0.11 16.04 12.95
CA ILE A 213 -0.54 14.69 12.56
C ILE A 213 -1.88 14.75 11.83
N GLN A 214 -2.83 15.55 12.31
CA GLN A 214 -4.11 15.79 11.62
C GLN A 214 -3.87 16.31 10.20
N GLY A 215 -3.02 17.31 10.02
CA GLY A 215 -2.71 17.86 8.71
C GLY A 215 -2.01 16.88 7.77
N VAL A 216 -1.08 16.08 8.29
CA VAL A 216 -0.39 15.04 7.49
C VAL A 216 -1.37 13.92 7.09
N ALA A 217 -2.23 13.48 8.00
CA ALA A 217 -3.26 12.48 7.70
C ALA A 217 -4.27 13.01 6.66
N ALA A 218 -4.67 14.27 6.74
CA ALA A 218 -5.54 14.94 5.76
C ALA A 218 -4.88 14.99 4.37
N MET A 219 -3.57 15.30 4.26
CA MET A 219 -2.86 15.24 2.98
C MET A 219 -2.87 13.84 2.37
N ARG A 220 -2.70 12.80 3.18
CA ARG A 220 -2.76 11.40 2.72
C ARG A 220 -4.15 10.99 2.26
N ALA A 221 -5.19 11.55 2.88
CA ALA A 221 -6.59 11.31 2.52
C ALA A 221 -7.10 12.20 1.38
N ASP A 222 -6.22 12.95 0.72
CA ASP A 222 -6.53 13.94 -0.35
C ASP A 222 -7.51 15.03 0.10
N ASP A 223 -7.40 15.47 1.37
CA ASP A 223 -8.09 16.66 1.90
C ASP A 223 -7.09 17.79 2.20
N PRO A 224 -6.58 18.46 1.16
CA PRO A 224 -5.59 19.51 1.35
C PRO A 224 -6.14 20.75 2.06
N ALA A 225 -7.45 20.99 2.04
CA ALA A 225 -8.06 22.11 2.74
C ALA A 225 -8.02 21.91 4.26
N ALA A 226 -8.38 20.73 4.74
CA ALA A 226 -8.22 20.35 6.15
C ALA A 226 -6.74 20.36 6.56
N ALA A 227 -5.84 19.87 5.69
CA ALA A 227 -4.40 19.91 5.94
C ALA A 227 -3.88 21.33 6.15
N VAL A 228 -4.23 22.27 5.29
CA VAL A 228 -3.85 23.70 5.44
C VAL A 228 -4.35 24.28 6.75
N HIS A 229 -5.60 24.00 7.11
CA HIS A 229 -6.19 24.48 8.37
C HIS A 229 -5.38 23.99 9.58
N SER A 230 -5.16 22.69 9.66
CA SER A 230 -4.50 22.05 10.81
C SER A 230 -3.02 22.44 10.93
N LEU A 231 -2.27 22.41 9.80
CA LEU A 231 -0.86 22.79 9.78
C LEU A 231 -0.64 24.28 10.06
N SER A 232 -1.55 25.16 9.63
CA SER A 232 -1.50 26.58 9.97
C SER A 232 -1.73 26.80 11.46
N GLY A 233 -2.67 26.07 12.07
CA GLY A 233 -2.90 26.08 13.51
C GLY A 233 -1.67 25.61 14.30
N ALA A 234 -1.07 24.50 13.89
CA ALA A 234 0.16 23.97 14.51
C ALA A 234 1.30 25.00 14.45
N LEU A 235 1.52 25.60 13.28
CA LEU A 235 2.57 26.61 13.09
C LEU A 235 2.34 27.88 13.92
N ALA A 236 1.09 28.32 14.05
CA ALA A 236 0.74 29.48 14.86
C ALA A 236 1.03 29.27 16.37
N ILE A 237 0.73 28.07 16.88
CA ILE A 237 1.03 27.71 18.28
C ILE A 237 2.53 27.64 18.52
N GLU A 238 3.29 27.00 17.61
CA GLU A 238 4.75 26.95 17.71
C GLU A 238 5.39 28.34 17.63
N ALA A 239 4.91 29.21 16.75
CA ALA A 239 5.39 30.59 16.63
C ALA A 239 5.17 31.38 17.92
N ALA A 240 4.01 31.23 18.57
CA ALA A 240 3.74 31.85 19.87
C ALA A 240 4.68 31.34 20.97
N ALA A 241 4.87 30.01 21.05
CA ALA A 241 5.78 29.40 22.02
C ALA A 241 7.24 29.77 21.80
N THR A 242 7.65 29.95 20.53
CA THR A 242 9.01 30.40 20.16
C THR A 242 9.28 31.83 20.59
N SER A 243 8.29 32.71 20.45
CA SER A 243 8.38 34.10 20.92
C SER A 243 8.66 34.20 22.41
N GLU A 244 8.15 33.24 23.20
CA GLU A 244 8.35 33.18 24.67
C GLU A 244 9.64 32.46 25.06
N SER A 245 10.03 31.39 24.34
CA SER A 245 11.12 30.48 24.74
C SER A 245 12.40 30.63 23.94
N GLY A 246 12.39 31.35 22.81
CA GLY A 246 13.55 31.51 21.91
C GLY A 246 13.90 30.24 21.10
N LYS A 247 13.07 29.19 21.15
CA LYS A 247 13.28 27.96 20.37
C LYS A 247 12.90 28.17 18.90
N PRO A 248 13.65 27.62 17.93
CA PRO A 248 13.33 27.81 16.52
C PRO A 248 12.03 27.06 16.13
N ILE A 249 11.24 27.66 15.24
CA ILE A 249 10.09 27.01 14.59
C ILE A 249 10.59 25.78 13.82
N HIS A 250 9.84 24.68 13.88
CA HIS A 250 10.15 23.49 13.10
C HIS A 250 10.05 23.78 11.60
N LYS A 251 11.20 23.88 10.92
CA LYS A 251 11.25 24.16 9.47
C LYS A 251 10.47 23.14 8.63
N GLU A 252 10.40 21.89 9.06
CA GLU A 252 9.66 20.82 8.41
C GLU A 252 8.15 21.08 8.39
N LEU A 253 7.60 21.60 9.50
CA LEU A 253 6.18 21.97 9.57
C LEU A 253 5.82 23.06 8.57
N ALA A 254 6.65 24.11 8.49
CA ALA A 254 6.45 25.19 7.52
C ALA A 254 6.48 24.69 6.07
N GLN A 255 7.41 23.78 5.74
CA GLN A 255 7.49 23.19 4.40
C GLN A 255 6.32 22.27 4.09
N THR A 256 5.84 21.51 5.07
CA THR A 256 4.66 20.65 4.92
C THR A 256 3.42 21.51 4.65
N LEU A 257 3.28 22.66 5.34
CA LEU A 257 2.21 23.62 5.08
C LEU A 257 2.28 24.19 3.66
N LEU A 258 3.47 24.56 3.16
CA LEU A 258 3.60 25.05 1.79
C LEU A 258 3.15 24.02 0.76
N ARG A 259 3.49 22.74 0.96
CA ARG A 259 2.98 21.63 0.11
C ARG A 259 1.47 21.48 0.18
N ALA A 260 0.90 21.51 1.39
CA ALA A 260 -0.55 21.41 1.57
C ALA A 260 -1.29 22.57 0.86
N ARG A 261 -0.76 23.80 0.92
CA ARG A 261 -1.32 24.96 0.22
C ARG A 261 -1.31 24.76 -1.30
N ILE A 262 -0.20 24.26 -1.86
CA ILE A 262 -0.12 23.95 -3.30
C ILE A 262 -1.17 22.90 -3.68
N MET A 263 -1.29 21.82 -2.91
CA MET A 263 -2.31 20.77 -3.13
C MET A 263 -3.74 21.33 -3.02
N ALA A 264 -3.95 22.35 -2.17
CA ALA A 264 -5.23 23.06 -2.05
C ALA A 264 -5.50 24.06 -3.20
N GLY A 265 -4.56 24.23 -4.12
CA GLY A 265 -4.68 25.13 -5.28
C GLY A 265 -4.06 26.53 -5.10
N ASP A 266 -3.52 26.84 -3.92
CA ASP A 266 -2.77 28.06 -3.68
C ASP A 266 -1.30 27.84 -4.08
N VAL A 267 -1.01 28.01 -5.36
CA VAL A 267 0.29 27.65 -5.95
C VAL A 267 1.31 28.79 -5.88
N GLU A 268 0.88 30.02 -6.21
CA GLU A 268 1.83 31.12 -6.50
C GLU A 268 2.53 31.67 -5.25
N GLU A 269 1.81 31.79 -4.14
CA GLU A 269 2.40 32.36 -2.93
C GLU A 269 3.41 31.42 -2.26
N PRO A 270 3.14 30.10 -2.07
CA PRO A 270 4.13 29.14 -1.60
C PRO A 270 5.40 29.11 -2.46
N LEU A 271 5.25 29.10 -3.78
CA LEU A 271 6.41 29.12 -4.69
C LEU A 271 7.19 30.42 -4.60
N ARG A 272 6.52 31.58 -4.48
CA ARG A 272 7.17 32.87 -4.28
C ARG A 272 7.94 32.92 -2.96
N SER A 273 7.36 32.41 -1.88
CA SER A 273 8.01 32.33 -0.57
C SER A 273 9.27 31.47 -0.62
N ALA A 274 9.18 30.27 -1.20
CA ALA A 274 10.32 29.36 -1.33
C ALA A 274 11.41 29.93 -2.27
N LYS A 275 11.02 30.62 -3.34
CA LYS A 275 11.95 31.31 -4.24
C LYS A 275 12.68 32.44 -3.53
N ALA A 276 11.98 33.25 -2.71
CA ALA A 276 12.61 34.28 -1.92
C ALA A 276 13.63 33.73 -0.90
N GLN A 277 13.32 32.58 -0.28
CA GLN A 277 14.28 31.88 0.60
C GLN A 277 15.53 31.42 -0.17
N LEU A 278 15.34 30.85 -1.37
CA LEU A 278 16.43 30.45 -2.25
C LEU A 278 17.28 31.65 -2.71
N ASP A 279 16.66 32.78 -3.00
CA ASP A 279 17.37 33.99 -3.43
C ASP A 279 18.16 34.64 -2.27
N ALA A 280 17.66 34.51 -1.04
CA ALA A 280 18.34 34.98 0.17
C ALA A 280 19.50 34.06 0.58
N ASP A 281 19.34 32.74 0.39
CA ASP A 281 20.32 31.70 0.69
C ASP A 281 20.24 30.61 -0.38
N ALA A 282 21.16 30.66 -1.34
CA ALA A 282 21.26 29.73 -2.46
C ALA A 282 21.81 28.34 -2.08
N SER A 283 21.61 27.92 -0.81
CA SER A 283 22.05 26.61 -0.32
C SER A 283 21.39 25.44 -1.09
N PRO A 284 22.06 24.28 -1.16
CA PRO A 284 21.47 23.07 -1.75
C PRO A 284 20.11 22.70 -1.14
N THR A 285 19.95 22.89 0.17
CA THR A 285 18.70 22.60 0.89
C THR A 285 17.54 23.47 0.41
N ASN A 286 17.74 24.80 0.30
CA ASN A 286 16.69 25.71 -0.16
C ASN A 286 16.33 25.45 -1.63
N ARG A 287 17.34 25.12 -2.47
CA ARG A 287 17.11 24.75 -3.87
C ARG A 287 16.32 23.45 -4.00
N PHE A 288 16.66 22.44 -3.21
CA PHE A 288 15.91 21.18 -3.14
C PHE A 288 14.45 21.43 -2.72
N ASN A 289 14.24 22.21 -1.67
CA ASN A 289 12.89 22.54 -1.17
C ASN A 289 12.04 23.26 -2.23
N TYR A 290 12.64 24.23 -2.93
CA TYR A 290 11.96 24.94 -4.01
C TYR A 290 11.64 23.99 -5.19
N ALA A 291 12.57 23.14 -5.59
CA ALA A 291 12.35 22.14 -6.64
C ALA A 291 11.22 21.13 -6.25
N ALA A 292 11.20 20.68 -4.99
CA ALA A 292 10.16 19.79 -4.49
C ALA A 292 8.76 20.44 -4.51
N LEU A 293 8.66 21.73 -4.19
CA LEU A 293 7.40 22.48 -4.30
C LEU A 293 6.98 22.68 -5.76
N LEU A 294 7.92 22.94 -6.67
CA LEU A 294 7.64 22.99 -8.11
C LEU A 294 7.12 21.65 -8.65
N MET A 295 7.69 20.53 -8.17
CA MET A 295 7.18 19.18 -8.52
C MET A 295 5.76 18.98 -8.00
N THR A 296 5.48 19.37 -6.74
CA THR A 296 4.12 19.30 -6.17
C THR A 296 3.13 20.15 -6.99
N ALA A 297 3.57 21.30 -7.48
CA ALA A 297 2.79 22.20 -8.33
C ALA A 297 2.69 21.77 -9.81
N GLN A 298 3.25 20.59 -10.17
CA GLN A 298 3.34 20.08 -11.54
C GLN A 298 4.10 21.03 -12.50
N ARG A 299 4.89 21.96 -11.97
CA ARG A 299 5.76 22.86 -12.77
C ARG A 299 7.08 22.15 -13.10
N LEU A 300 6.97 20.99 -13.77
CA LEU A 300 8.08 20.07 -14.00
C LEU A 300 9.26 20.68 -14.79
N PRO A 301 9.07 21.54 -15.82
CA PRO A 301 10.20 22.18 -16.50
C PRO A 301 11.05 23.03 -15.55
N GLU A 302 10.42 23.82 -14.68
CA GLU A 302 11.10 24.66 -13.70
C GLU A 302 11.77 23.84 -12.60
N ALA A 303 11.12 22.76 -12.14
CA ALA A 303 11.70 21.79 -11.21
C ALA A 303 12.97 21.17 -11.79
N THR A 304 12.92 20.77 -13.07
CA THR A 304 14.07 20.19 -13.79
C THR A 304 15.26 21.16 -13.81
N GLU A 305 15.01 22.45 -14.13
CA GLU A 305 16.09 23.47 -14.12
C GLU A 305 16.75 23.57 -12.73
N GLN A 306 15.95 23.63 -11.66
CA GLN A 306 16.48 23.73 -10.30
C GLN A 306 17.25 22.46 -9.88
N LEU A 307 16.76 21.30 -10.27
CA LEU A 307 17.43 20.02 -10.01
C LEU A 307 18.74 19.87 -10.81
N GLU A 308 18.81 20.36 -12.04
CA GLU A 308 20.06 20.38 -12.82
C GLU A 308 21.11 21.30 -12.19
N ILE A 309 20.70 22.44 -11.65
CA ILE A 309 21.61 23.32 -10.87
C ILE A 309 22.06 22.60 -9.59
N LEU A 310 21.14 21.95 -8.88
CA LEU A 310 21.41 21.17 -7.67
C LEU A 310 22.42 20.04 -7.95
N GLY A 311 22.29 19.36 -9.08
CA GLY A 311 23.15 18.26 -9.51
C GLY A 311 24.61 18.66 -9.81
N ARG A 312 24.92 19.95 -9.94
CA ARG A 312 26.31 20.45 -10.10
C ARG A 312 27.10 20.39 -8.79
N ASN A 313 26.41 20.27 -7.65
CA ASN A 313 27.06 20.08 -6.36
C ASN A 313 27.26 18.58 -6.09
N ALA A 314 28.49 18.15 -5.83
CA ALA A 314 28.87 16.75 -5.66
C ALA A 314 28.07 16.02 -4.57
N GLU A 315 27.72 16.70 -3.47
CA GLU A 315 26.95 16.12 -2.36
C GLU A 315 25.48 15.86 -2.72
N SER A 316 24.91 16.68 -3.61
CA SER A 316 23.51 16.67 -4.02
C SER A 316 23.26 15.97 -5.37
N THR A 317 24.34 15.62 -6.11
CA THR A 317 24.24 15.02 -7.45
C THR A 317 23.34 13.79 -7.48
N ALA A 318 23.48 12.87 -6.53
CA ALA A 318 22.69 11.65 -6.49
C ALA A 318 21.20 11.93 -6.25
N VAL A 319 20.85 12.86 -5.35
CA VAL A 319 19.47 13.28 -5.10
C VAL A 319 18.86 13.92 -6.34
N ALA A 320 19.62 14.81 -7.00
CA ALA A 320 19.18 15.47 -8.22
C ALA A 320 18.94 14.46 -9.37
N LEU A 321 19.88 13.53 -9.60
CA LEU A 321 19.73 12.48 -10.61
C LEU A 321 18.51 11.58 -10.36
N ARG A 322 18.26 11.21 -9.10
CA ARG A 322 17.09 10.43 -8.71
C ARG A 322 15.81 11.15 -9.08
N LEU A 323 15.65 12.41 -8.67
CA LEU A 323 14.42 13.17 -8.94
C LEU A 323 14.24 13.49 -10.43
N LEU A 324 15.31 13.84 -11.14
CA LEU A 324 15.28 14.05 -12.59
C LEU A 324 14.89 12.75 -13.32
N GLY A 325 15.42 11.61 -12.91
CA GLY A 325 15.04 10.31 -13.46
C GLY A 325 13.56 9.98 -13.22
N LEU A 326 13.03 10.32 -12.04
CA LEU A 326 11.60 10.15 -11.73
C LEU A 326 10.72 11.07 -12.59
N ILE A 327 11.10 12.33 -12.78
CA ILE A 327 10.39 13.28 -13.65
C ILE A 327 10.37 12.75 -15.09
N ASP A 328 11.53 12.36 -15.63
CA ASP A 328 11.63 11.82 -16.98
C ASP A 328 10.78 10.54 -17.14
N PHE A 329 10.79 9.65 -16.12
CA PHE A 329 9.99 8.43 -16.11
C PHE A 329 8.49 8.74 -16.13
N GLN A 330 8.03 9.66 -15.27
CA GLN A 330 6.62 10.08 -15.18
C GLN A 330 6.14 10.72 -16.49
N GLN A 331 7.01 11.48 -17.17
CA GLN A 331 6.70 12.10 -18.46
C GLN A 331 6.78 11.12 -19.65
N GLY A 332 7.17 9.88 -19.41
CA GLY A 332 7.35 8.88 -20.47
C GLY A 332 8.65 9.04 -21.30
N HIS A 333 9.57 9.88 -20.85
CA HIS A 333 10.89 10.07 -21.47
C HIS A 333 11.85 8.96 -21.03
N PHE A 334 11.54 7.69 -21.37
CA PHE A 334 12.20 6.50 -20.83
C PHE A 334 13.68 6.41 -21.15
N ASP A 335 14.13 6.92 -22.30
CA ASP A 335 15.55 6.94 -22.64
C ASP A 335 16.33 7.92 -21.73
N ALA A 336 15.79 9.12 -21.49
CA ALA A 336 16.38 10.09 -20.59
C ALA A 336 16.37 9.57 -19.13
N ALA A 337 15.25 9.02 -18.66
CA ALA A 337 15.14 8.37 -17.36
C ALA A 337 16.19 7.27 -17.19
N SER A 338 16.34 6.38 -18.18
CA SER A 338 17.32 5.30 -18.18
C SER A 338 18.77 5.83 -18.09
N ALA A 339 19.08 6.93 -18.80
CA ALA A 339 20.40 7.56 -18.74
C ALA A 339 20.68 8.11 -17.34
N ARG A 340 19.72 8.80 -16.72
CA ARG A 340 19.86 9.36 -15.37
C ARG A 340 19.98 8.26 -14.30
N PHE A 341 19.19 7.21 -14.36
CA PHE A 341 19.30 6.07 -13.42
C PHE A 341 20.62 5.31 -13.56
N ARG A 342 21.19 5.19 -14.77
CA ARG A 342 22.54 4.64 -14.94
C ARG A 342 23.62 5.55 -14.34
N GLN A 343 23.50 6.86 -14.49
CA GLN A 343 24.39 7.82 -13.83
C GLN A 343 24.26 7.70 -12.30
N LEU A 344 23.05 7.52 -11.78
CA LEU A 344 22.79 7.32 -10.35
C LEU A 344 23.50 6.07 -9.81
N LEU A 345 23.51 4.96 -10.57
CA LEU A 345 24.29 3.76 -10.22
C LEU A 345 25.79 4.07 -10.12
N THR A 346 26.32 4.91 -11.03
CA THR A 346 27.73 5.32 -10.99
C THR A 346 28.04 6.21 -9.76
N ALA A 347 27.07 6.99 -9.30
CA ALA A 347 27.20 7.82 -8.10
C ALA A 347 27.18 6.99 -6.79
N GLY A 348 26.82 5.71 -6.85
CA GLY A 348 26.86 4.77 -5.72
C GLY A 348 25.83 5.01 -4.61
N LYS A 349 24.82 5.84 -4.85
CA LYS A 349 23.70 6.12 -3.93
C LYS A 349 22.38 5.82 -4.62
N PHE A 350 21.35 5.39 -3.84
CA PHE A 350 20.02 5.04 -4.36
C PHE A 350 20.06 3.97 -5.46
N ALA A 351 20.97 3.01 -5.34
CA ALA A 351 21.16 1.96 -6.35
C ALA A 351 19.88 1.10 -6.52
N ASP A 352 19.19 0.80 -5.42
CA ASP A 352 17.95 0.02 -5.43
C ASP A 352 16.84 0.73 -6.22
N ASP A 353 16.67 2.04 -6.04
CA ASP A 353 15.73 2.84 -6.83
C ASP A 353 16.10 2.82 -8.32
N ALA A 354 17.39 3.03 -8.62
CA ALA A 354 17.86 3.02 -10.01
C ALA A 354 17.62 1.66 -10.67
N PHE A 355 17.92 0.56 -10.00
CA PHE A 355 17.62 -0.78 -10.51
C PHE A 355 16.13 -1.02 -10.71
N TYR A 356 15.29 -0.59 -9.76
CA TYR A 356 13.84 -0.72 -9.86
C TYR A 356 13.29 -0.02 -11.11
N TYR A 357 13.62 1.26 -11.31
CA TYR A 357 13.12 2.01 -12.48
C TYR A 357 13.73 1.55 -13.80
N LEU A 358 14.99 1.13 -13.81
CA LEU A 358 15.60 0.50 -15.01
C LEU A 358 14.92 -0.83 -15.35
N ALA A 359 14.49 -1.60 -14.36
CA ALA A 359 13.71 -2.82 -14.56
C ALA A 359 12.32 -2.51 -15.13
N MET A 360 11.62 -1.51 -14.58
CA MET A 360 10.33 -1.06 -15.09
C MET A 360 10.40 -0.58 -16.56
N ILE A 361 11.47 0.15 -16.91
CA ILE A 361 11.71 0.59 -18.30
C ILE A 361 11.99 -0.62 -19.21
N ALA A 362 12.77 -1.60 -18.76
CA ALA A 362 13.06 -2.80 -19.53
C ALA A 362 11.79 -3.66 -19.75
N ASP A 363 10.95 -3.84 -18.73
CA ASP A 363 9.66 -4.52 -18.83
C ASP A 363 8.74 -3.84 -19.85
N ARG A 364 8.60 -2.52 -19.76
CA ARG A 364 7.81 -1.72 -20.72
C ARG A 364 8.32 -1.85 -22.16
N ASN A 365 9.62 -1.94 -22.35
CA ASN A 365 10.24 -2.10 -23.67
C ASN A 365 10.16 -3.55 -24.21
N GLY A 366 9.51 -4.46 -23.49
CA GLY A 366 9.36 -5.86 -23.89
C GLY A 366 10.64 -6.68 -23.73
N ASP A 367 11.56 -6.27 -22.83
CA ASP A 367 12.80 -7.01 -22.50
C ASP A 367 12.69 -7.61 -21.08
N PRO A 368 11.93 -8.74 -20.93
CA PRO A 368 11.69 -9.33 -19.63
C PRO A 368 12.96 -9.86 -18.97
N GLU A 369 13.93 -10.30 -19.74
CA GLU A 369 15.19 -10.81 -19.23
C GLU A 369 15.99 -9.72 -18.55
N ARG A 370 16.08 -8.57 -19.19
CA ARG A 370 16.77 -7.40 -18.64
C ARG A 370 16.00 -6.85 -17.44
N ALA A 371 14.67 -6.85 -17.49
CA ALA A 371 13.85 -6.47 -16.36
C ALA A 371 14.11 -7.35 -15.14
N LEU A 372 14.10 -8.68 -15.30
CA LEU A 372 14.38 -9.64 -14.24
C LEU A 372 15.81 -9.46 -13.67
N ARG A 373 16.81 -9.21 -14.53
CA ARG A 373 18.18 -8.92 -14.06
C ARG A 373 18.24 -7.67 -13.18
N PHE A 374 17.53 -6.62 -13.54
CA PHE A 374 17.51 -5.40 -12.75
C PHE A 374 16.68 -5.58 -11.48
N PHE A 375 15.50 -6.19 -11.54
CA PHE A 375 14.71 -6.47 -10.33
C PHE A 375 15.50 -7.29 -9.31
N SER A 376 16.34 -8.24 -9.74
CA SER A 376 17.17 -9.03 -8.85
C SER A 376 18.28 -8.24 -8.12
N GLN A 377 18.55 -7.02 -8.54
CA GLN A 377 19.54 -6.14 -7.89
C GLN A 377 18.89 -5.22 -6.83
N VAL A 378 17.56 -5.15 -6.77
CA VAL A 378 16.86 -4.36 -5.76
C VAL A 378 16.87 -5.13 -4.43
N GLN A 379 17.62 -4.67 -3.44
CA GLN A 379 17.89 -5.41 -2.19
C GLN A 379 17.41 -4.71 -0.93
N ASN A 380 17.22 -3.40 -1.00
CA ASN A 380 16.87 -2.59 0.17
C ASN A 380 15.82 -1.54 -0.18
N GLY A 381 15.11 -1.06 0.84
CA GLY A 381 14.17 0.03 0.72
C GLY A 381 12.77 -0.41 0.27
N GLU A 382 11.95 0.59 0.02
CA GLU A 382 10.51 0.42 -0.26
C GLU A 382 10.22 -0.33 -1.56
N ASN A 383 11.15 -0.31 -2.52
CA ASN A 383 10.99 -0.94 -3.83
C ASN A 383 11.27 -2.45 -3.86
N VAL A 384 11.72 -3.07 -2.75
CA VAL A 384 12.04 -4.52 -2.70
C VAL A 384 10.81 -5.37 -3.00
N VAL A 385 9.73 -5.18 -2.26
CA VAL A 385 8.51 -5.98 -2.44
C VAL A 385 7.87 -5.71 -3.79
N PRO A 386 7.64 -4.45 -4.24
CA PRO A 386 7.19 -4.18 -5.59
C PRO A 386 8.04 -4.82 -6.69
N ALA A 387 9.37 -4.80 -6.55
CA ALA A 387 10.28 -5.43 -7.50
C ALA A 387 10.08 -6.96 -7.59
N LEU A 388 9.96 -7.63 -6.45
CA LEU A 388 9.78 -9.08 -6.39
C LEU A 388 8.41 -9.53 -6.88
N LEU A 389 7.34 -8.78 -6.55
CA LEU A 389 5.99 -9.03 -7.07
C LEU A 389 5.96 -8.89 -8.60
N ARG A 390 6.63 -7.87 -9.14
CA ARG A 390 6.71 -7.67 -10.59
C ARG A 390 7.56 -8.76 -11.27
N ALA A 391 8.69 -9.12 -10.66
CA ALA A 391 9.55 -10.22 -11.14
C ALA A 391 8.79 -11.55 -11.17
N ALA A 392 8.02 -11.88 -10.13
CA ALA A 392 7.17 -13.08 -10.10
C ALA A 392 6.14 -13.08 -11.24
N THR A 393 5.49 -11.93 -11.47
CA THR A 393 4.53 -11.78 -12.58
C THR A 393 5.20 -12.01 -13.95
N LEU A 394 6.40 -11.48 -14.16
CA LEU A 394 7.17 -11.71 -15.38
C LEU A 394 7.59 -13.17 -15.54
N LEU A 395 8.11 -13.80 -14.48
CA LEU A 395 8.47 -15.23 -14.50
C LEU A 395 7.26 -16.09 -14.88
N TYR A 396 6.12 -15.83 -14.26
CA TYR A 396 4.90 -16.59 -14.55
C TYR A 396 4.45 -16.41 -16.02
N LYS A 397 4.39 -15.16 -16.49
CA LYS A 397 4.00 -14.81 -17.87
C LYS A 397 4.92 -15.45 -18.93
N HIS A 398 6.21 -15.61 -18.62
CA HIS A 398 7.22 -16.16 -19.53
C HIS A 398 7.52 -17.65 -19.31
N GLY A 399 6.58 -18.39 -18.69
CA GLY A 399 6.63 -19.85 -18.65
C GLY A 399 7.48 -20.47 -17.54
N ALA A 400 7.77 -19.70 -16.49
CA ALA A 400 8.46 -20.16 -15.29
C ALA A 400 7.57 -20.10 -14.02
N PRO A 401 6.39 -20.75 -14.00
CA PRO A 401 5.44 -20.62 -12.90
C PRO A 401 6.01 -21.11 -11.55
N SER A 402 6.78 -22.21 -11.53
CA SER A 402 7.38 -22.70 -10.29
C SER A 402 8.36 -21.70 -9.68
N ALA A 403 9.18 -21.04 -10.51
CA ALA A 403 10.10 -20.01 -10.03
C ALA A 403 9.36 -18.75 -9.50
N ALA A 404 8.23 -18.41 -10.12
CA ALA A 404 7.38 -17.32 -9.62
C ALA A 404 6.79 -17.66 -8.24
N ASP A 405 6.28 -18.89 -8.08
CA ASP A 405 5.71 -19.35 -6.81
C ASP A 405 6.77 -19.43 -5.70
N GLU A 406 7.95 -20.00 -5.97
CA GLU A 406 9.07 -20.04 -5.03
C GLU A 406 9.52 -18.63 -4.60
N LEU A 407 9.55 -17.68 -5.54
CA LEU A 407 9.89 -16.28 -5.25
C LEU A 407 8.88 -15.64 -4.29
N LEU A 408 7.58 -15.85 -4.53
CA LEU A 408 6.52 -15.33 -3.67
C LEU A 408 6.45 -16.02 -2.31
N ASP A 409 6.69 -17.34 -2.25
CA ASP A 409 6.78 -18.08 -0.99
C ASP A 409 7.93 -17.55 -0.14
N LYS A 410 9.09 -17.32 -0.77
CA LYS A 410 10.24 -16.75 -0.08
C LYS A 410 9.98 -15.32 0.38
N LEU A 411 9.30 -14.51 -0.44
CA LEU A 411 8.93 -13.15 -0.06
C LEU A 411 7.99 -13.16 1.16
N MET A 412 7.03 -14.08 1.24
CA MET A 412 6.16 -14.24 2.41
C MET A 412 6.92 -14.65 3.68
N GLU A 413 7.99 -15.46 3.55
CA GLU A 413 8.86 -15.80 4.68
C GLU A 413 9.66 -14.59 5.19
N ASP A 414 10.14 -13.74 4.27
CA ASP A 414 10.99 -12.58 4.60
C ASP A 414 10.18 -11.37 5.07
N GLU A 415 8.95 -11.19 4.55
CA GLU A 415 8.06 -10.06 4.81
C GLU A 415 6.65 -10.53 5.26
N PRO A 416 6.55 -11.29 6.38
CA PRO A 416 5.28 -11.86 6.83
C PRO A 416 4.22 -10.81 7.14
N GLN A 417 4.62 -9.59 7.51
CA GLN A 417 3.72 -8.46 7.74
C GLN A 417 3.04 -7.95 6.46
N ARG A 418 3.52 -8.36 5.29
CA ARG A 418 2.94 -8.02 3.97
C ARG A 418 2.24 -9.21 3.30
N ALA A 419 1.99 -10.28 4.04
CA ALA A 419 1.38 -11.51 3.50
C ALA A 419 0.06 -11.28 2.76
N PRO A 420 -0.92 -10.48 3.23
CA PRO A 420 -2.14 -10.20 2.47
C PRO A 420 -1.87 -9.54 1.11
N GLU A 421 -0.95 -8.58 1.04
CA GLU A 421 -0.53 -7.92 -0.20
C GLU A 421 0.11 -8.92 -1.18
N ILE A 422 1.01 -9.79 -0.68
CA ILE A 422 1.70 -10.79 -1.50
C ILE A 422 0.69 -11.82 -2.03
N LEU A 423 -0.25 -12.28 -1.21
CA LEU A 423 -1.33 -13.20 -1.61
C LEU A 423 -2.25 -12.57 -2.65
N THR A 424 -2.61 -11.29 -2.48
CA THR A 424 -3.40 -10.53 -3.44
C THR A 424 -2.67 -10.40 -4.78
N ALA A 425 -1.37 -10.07 -4.76
CA ALA A 425 -0.56 -9.98 -5.97
C ALA A 425 -0.41 -11.34 -6.67
N ARG A 426 -0.21 -12.43 -5.91
CA ARG A 426 -0.19 -13.81 -6.43
C ARG A 426 -1.51 -14.18 -7.10
N ALA A 427 -2.64 -13.89 -6.46
CA ALA A 427 -3.95 -14.16 -7.05
C ALA A 427 -4.18 -13.36 -8.33
N ARG A 428 -3.79 -12.09 -8.35
CA ARG A 428 -3.85 -11.23 -9.55
C ARG A 428 -2.97 -11.77 -10.68
N MET A 429 -1.76 -12.23 -10.38
CA MET A 429 -0.85 -12.87 -11.35
C MET A 429 -1.52 -14.09 -12.02
N TYR A 430 -2.16 -14.96 -11.22
CA TYR A 430 -2.89 -16.10 -11.75
C TYR A 430 -4.11 -15.68 -12.59
N ALA A 431 -4.90 -14.71 -12.11
CA ALA A 431 -6.07 -14.20 -12.81
C ALA A 431 -5.70 -13.59 -14.18
N GLN A 432 -4.67 -12.74 -14.24
CA GLN A 432 -4.16 -12.18 -15.49
C GLN A 432 -3.71 -13.25 -16.50
N SER A 433 -3.24 -14.39 -15.98
CA SER A 433 -2.85 -15.55 -16.79
C SER A 433 -4.02 -16.51 -17.08
N ARG A 434 -5.26 -16.13 -16.77
CA ARG A 434 -6.48 -16.92 -16.93
C ARG A 434 -6.55 -18.20 -16.08
N ASP A 435 -5.70 -18.34 -15.05
CA ASP A 435 -5.75 -19.44 -14.08
C ASP A 435 -6.60 -19.04 -12.86
N LEU A 436 -7.89 -18.80 -13.11
CA LEU A 436 -8.83 -18.32 -12.08
C LEU A 436 -9.00 -19.33 -10.93
N ASN A 437 -8.80 -20.62 -11.18
CA ASN A 437 -8.89 -21.64 -10.13
C ASN A 437 -7.75 -21.49 -9.11
N LYS A 438 -6.52 -21.25 -9.57
CA LYS A 438 -5.40 -20.98 -8.67
C LYS A 438 -5.55 -19.66 -7.94
N ALA A 439 -6.01 -18.61 -8.65
CA ALA A 439 -6.28 -17.31 -8.04
C ALA A 439 -7.25 -17.47 -6.86
N PHE A 440 -8.35 -18.21 -7.08
CA PHE A 440 -9.36 -18.44 -6.06
C PHE A 440 -8.83 -19.27 -4.87
N ALA A 441 -8.08 -20.34 -5.14
CA ALA A 441 -7.50 -21.18 -4.09
C ALA A 441 -6.54 -20.40 -3.17
N VAL A 442 -5.74 -19.50 -3.73
CA VAL A 442 -4.85 -18.63 -2.95
C VAL A 442 -5.66 -17.67 -2.06
N LEU A 443 -6.71 -17.06 -2.60
CA LEU A 443 -7.54 -16.12 -1.86
C LEU A 443 -8.37 -16.81 -0.77
N GLU A 444 -8.89 -18.01 -1.04
CA GLU A 444 -9.60 -18.82 -0.05
C GLU A 444 -8.70 -19.18 1.13
N LYS A 445 -7.47 -19.66 0.85
CA LYS A 445 -6.46 -19.93 1.88
C LYS A 445 -6.11 -18.64 2.63
N GLY A 446 -5.88 -17.54 1.92
CA GLY A 446 -5.55 -16.25 2.51
C GLY A 446 -6.66 -15.73 3.42
N ALA A 447 -7.94 -15.85 3.03
CA ALA A 447 -9.08 -15.45 3.84
C ALA A 447 -9.25 -16.31 5.11
N MET A 448 -8.85 -17.59 5.06
CA MET A 448 -8.81 -18.43 6.27
C MET A 448 -7.70 -18.02 7.21
N GLU A 449 -6.53 -17.64 6.68
CA GLU A 449 -5.35 -17.26 7.46
C GLU A 449 -5.46 -15.81 7.99
N TYR A 450 -6.00 -14.89 7.19
CA TYR A 450 -6.15 -13.45 7.50
C TYR A 450 -7.61 -13.01 7.35
N PRO A 451 -8.55 -13.46 8.22
CA PRO A 451 -9.99 -13.23 8.05
C PRO A 451 -10.41 -11.76 8.18
N ASP A 452 -9.58 -10.94 8.82
CA ASP A 452 -9.81 -9.50 9.00
C ASP A 452 -9.28 -8.67 7.83
N SER A 453 -8.55 -9.29 6.87
CA SER A 453 -7.98 -8.57 5.72
C SER A 453 -9.08 -8.13 4.75
N VAL A 454 -9.24 -6.82 4.63
CA VAL A 454 -10.14 -6.18 3.66
C VAL A 454 -9.57 -6.29 2.26
N GLU A 455 -8.25 -6.22 2.13
CA GLU A 455 -7.53 -6.34 0.85
C GLU A 455 -7.80 -7.70 0.16
N LEU A 456 -7.70 -8.80 0.91
CA LEU A 456 -8.03 -10.13 0.37
C LEU A 456 -9.50 -10.25 -0.06
N ARG A 457 -10.43 -9.58 0.64
CA ARG A 457 -11.83 -9.55 0.24
C ARG A 457 -12.04 -8.78 -1.07
N TYR A 458 -11.36 -7.65 -1.27
CA TYR A 458 -11.37 -6.94 -2.55
C TYR A 458 -10.85 -7.82 -3.69
N ALA A 459 -9.71 -8.47 -3.48
CA ALA A 459 -9.14 -9.37 -4.47
C ALA A 459 -10.08 -10.54 -4.79
N THR A 460 -10.75 -11.10 -3.77
CA THR A 460 -11.74 -12.16 -3.95
C THR A 460 -12.94 -11.68 -4.77
N ALA A 461 -13.44 -10.46 -4.50
CA ALA A 461 -14.52 -9.86 -5.27
C ALA A 461 -14.13 -9.69 -6.75
N SER A 462 -12.91 -9.20 -7.01
CA SER A 462 -12.38 -9.03 -8.38
C SER A 462 -12.32 -10.37 -9.14
N VAL A 463 -11.81 -11.44 -8.52
CA VAL A 463 -11.78 -12.76 -9.15
C VAL A 463 -13.19 -13.31 -9.42
N TYR A 464 -14.17 -13.07 -8.52
CA TYR A 464 -15.57 -13.42 -8.78
C TYR A 464 -16.15 -12.64 -9.97
N GLU A 465 -15.83 -11.35 -10.12
CA GLU A 465 -16.26 -10.55 -11.27
C GLU A 465 -15.68 -11.09 -12.58
N GLU A 466 -14.37 -11.42 -12.62
CA GLU A 466 -13.74 -12.03 -13.79
C GLU A 466 -14.34 -13.40 -14.16
N GLN A 467 -14.87 -14.15 -13.17
CA GLN A 467 -15.60 -15.39 -13.40
C GLN A 467 -17.07 -15.17 -13.81
N GLY A 468 -17.55 -13.92 -13.85
CA GLY A 468 -18.96 -13.60 -14.08
C GLY A 468 -19.88 -13.91 -12.87
N GLN A 469 -19.30 -14.22 -11.70
CA GLN A 469 -20.04 -14.55 -10.48
C GLN A 469 -20.42 -13.28 -9.68
N ILE A 470 -21.11 -12.35 -10.34
CA ILE A 470 -21.40 -11.01 -9.82
C ILE A 470 -22.08 -11.02 -8.44
N SER A 471 -22.99 -11.97 -8.20
CA SER A 471 -23.64 -12.07 -6.89
C SER A 471 -22.67 -12.44 -5.76
N ALA A 472 -21.60 -13.18 -6.05
CA ALA A 472 -20.55 -13.51 -5.09
C ALA A 472 -19.67 -12.29 -4.84
N ALA A 473 -19.24 -11.59 -5.88
CA ALA A 473 -18.48 -10.34 -5.78
C ALA A 473 -19.22 -9.30 -4.92
N LEU A 474 -20.50 -9.08 -5.17
CA LEU A 474 -21.34 -8.15 -4.38
C LEU A 474 -21.47 -8.56 -2.91
N ARG A 475 -21.43 -9.86 -2.58
CA ARG A 475 -21.40 -10.32 -1.18
C ARG A 475 -20.10 -9.91 -0.50
N GLU A 476 -18.96 -10.16 -1.13
CA GLU A 476 -17.64 -9.77 -0.58
C GLU A 476 -17.54 -8.26 -0.40
N LEU A 477 -17.89 -7.46 -1.42
CA LEU A 477 -17.89 -6.01 -1.33
C LEU A 477 -18.86 -5.47 -0.26
N THR A 478 -20.00 -6.17 -0.04
CA THR A 478 -20.92 -5.83 1.06
C THR A 478 -20.27 -6.08 2.43
N LEU A 479 -19.45 -7.12 2.58
CA LEU A 479 -18.70 -7.39 3.81
C LEU A 479 -17.60 -6.33 4.01
N VAL A 480 -16.95 -5.88 2.93
CA VAL A 480 -15.98 -4.77 2.97
C VAL A 480 -16.66 -3.49 3.49
N VAL A 481 -17.79 -3.08 2.93
CA VAL A 481 -18.54 -1.91 3.39
C VAL A 481 -19.04 -2.08 4.84
N LYS A 482 -19.32 -3.30 5.27
CA LYS A 482 -19.69 -3.56 6.66
C LYS A 482 -18.50 -3.41 7.61
N ALA A 483 -17.31 -3.83 7.19
CA ALA A 483 -16.08 -3.69 7.96
C ALA A 483 -15.61 -2.22 8.00
N ARG A 484 -15.74 -1.49 6.88
CA ARG A 484 -15.33 -0.09 6.72
C ARG A 484 -16.51 0.78 6.25
N PRO A 485 -17.49 1.11 7.12
CA PRO A 485 -18.75 1.72 6.71
C PRO A 485 -18.62 3.17 6.23
N ASN A 486 -17.55 3.84 6.58
CA ASN A 486 -17.26 5.23 6.22
C ASN A 486 -16.12 5.37 5.19
N ASP A 487 -15.50 4.28 4.77
CA ASP A 487 -14.45 4.28 3.76
C ASP A 487 -15.05 4.59 2.38
N PRO A 488 -14.67 5.72 1.75
CA PRO A 488 -15.19 6.11 0.45
C PRO A 488 -14.80 5.10 -0.65
N ALA A 489 -13.62 4.47 -0.56
CA ALA A 489 -13.21 3.45 -1.53
C ALA A 489 -14.08 2.20 -1.44
N ALA A 490 -14.43 1.76 -0.22
CA ALA A 490 -15.33 0.63 0.01
C ALA A 490 -16.73 0.89 -0.55
N MET A 491 -17.29 2.06 -0.26
CA MET A 491 -18.59 2.48 -0.79
C MET A 491 -18.57 2.60 -2.31
N ASN A 492 -17.51 3.15 -2.87
CA ASN A 492 -17.35 3.31 -4.31
C ASN A 492 -17.26 1.95 -5.02
N ALA A 493 -16.44 1.03 -4.53
CA ALA A 493 -16.29 -0.29 -5.15
C ALA A 493 -17.62 -1.05 -5.22
N LEU A 494 -18.37 -1.13 -4.09
CA LEU A 494 -19.68 -1.75 -4.08
C LEU A 494 -20.68 -1.00 -4.99
N GLY A 495 -20.66 0.33 -4.96
CA GLY A 495 -21.56 1.17 -5.76
C GLY A 495 -21.29 1.02 -7.26
N PHE A 496 -20.03 1.03 -7.67
CA PHE A 496 -19.62 0.85 -9.07
C PHE A 496 -20.04 -0.52 -9.60
N THR A 497 -19.68 -1.61 -8.90
CA THR A 497 -20.06 -2.97 -9.30
C THR A 497 -21.58 -3.13 -9.43
N LEU A 498 -22.37 -2.54 -8.51
CA LEU A 498 -23.83 -2.51 -8.64
C LEU A 498 -24.29 -1.74 -9.88
N ALA A 499 -23.68 -0.60 -10.20
CA ALA A 499 -24.03 0.23 -11.35
C ALA A 499 -23.65 -0.45 -12.67
N ASP A 500 -22.42 -0.95 -12.76
CA ASP A 500 -21.90 -1.56 -13.98
C ASP A 500 -22.72 -2.79 -14.40
N HIS A 501 -23.07 -3.63 -13.45
CA HIS A 501 -23.91 -4.81 -13.69
C HIS A 501 -25.43 -4.55 -13.59
N MET A 502 -25.89 -3.30 -13.63
CA MET A 502 -27.32 -2.93 -13.60
C MET A 502 -28.09 -3.52 -12.41
N LYS A 503 -27.43 -3.68 -11.26
CA LYS A 503 -28.02 -4.21 -10.03
C LYS A 503 -28.35 -3.08 -9.07
N ASN A 504 -29.63 -2.89 -8.75
CA ASN A 504 -30.07 -1.91 -7.74
C ASN A 504 -29.42 -0.52 -7.87
N LEU A 505 -29.61 0.12 -9.03
CA LEU A 505 -29.01 1.43 -9.35
C LEU A 505 -29.26 2.51 -8.31
N SER A 506 -30.42 2.45 -7.61
CA SER A 506 -30.71 3.39 -6.52
C SER A 506 -29.79 3.20 -5.30
N ARG A 507 -29.40 1.96 -4.98
CA ARG A 507 -28.42 1.66 -3.93
C ARG A 507 -27.02 2.05 -4.38
N ALA A 508 -26.66 1.74 -5.63
CA ALA A 508 -25.41 2.12 -6.24
C ALA A 508 -25.17 3.63 -6.11
N ARG A 509 -26.12 4.42 -6.59
CA ARG A 509 -26.05 5.88 -6.53
C ARG A 509 -25.86 6.40 -5.10
N ARG A 510 -26.67 5.95 -4.13
CA ARG A 510 -26.51 6.39 -2.73
C ARG A 510 -25.13 6.08 -2.14
N LEU A 511 -24.55 4.92 -2.48
CA LEU A 511 -23.21 4.56 -2.02
C LEU A 511 -22.16 5.48 -2.63
N ILE A 512 -22.22 5.70 -3.95
CA ILE A 512 -21.26 6.55 -4.68
C ILE A 512 -21.40 8.03 -4.25
N GLU A 513 -22.64 8.53 -4.06
CA GLU A 513 -22.86 9.89 -3.54
C GLU A 513 -22.27 10.08 -2.13
N ARG A 514 -22.37 9.07 -1.25
CA ARG A 514 -21.72 9.10 0.06
C ARG A 514 -20.19 9.05 -0.06
N ALA A 515 -19.67 8.24 -0.97
CA ALA A 515 -18.24 8.20 -1.27
C ALA A 515 -17.75 9.56 -1.78
N HIS A 516 -18.49 10.16 -2.72
CA HIS A 516 -18.16 11.48 -3.26
C HIS A 516 -18.22 12.59 -2.19
N ALA A 517 -19.17 12.55 -1.27
CA ALA A 517 -19.24 13.51 -0.16
C ALA A 517 -18.02 13.42 0.76
N ALA A 518 -17.43 12.22 0.93
CA ALA A 518 -16.25 11.99 1.74
C ALA A 518 -14.92 12.27 1.00
N ALA A 519 -14.89 12.06 -0.32
CA ALA A 519 -13.70 12.27 -1.16
C ALA A 519 -14.10 12.91 -2.51
N PRO A 520 -14.45 14.22 -2.50
CA PRO A 520 -15.09 14.89 -3.64
C PRO A 520 -14.19 15.10 -4.86
N ARG A 521 -12.86 14.98 -4.71
CA ARG A 521 -11.89 15.18 -5.79
C ARG A 521 -11.34 13.85 -6.33
N ASN A 522 -11.72 12.72 -5.76
CA ASN A 522 -11.20 11.42 -6.18
C ASN A 522 -11.69 11.06 -7.59
N PRO A 523 -10.79 10.88 -8.59
CA PRO A 523 -11.18 10.66 -9.99
C PRO A 523 -12.01 9.37 -10.18
N ALA A 524 -11.66 8.27 -9.48
CA ALA A 524 -12.39 7.02 -9.58
C ALA A 524 -13.83 7.12 -9.02
N ILE A 525 -14.03 7.96 -8.00
CA ILE A 525 -15.38 8.21 -7.44
C ILE A 525 -16.17 9.13 -8.37
N LEU A 526 -15.53 10.14 -8.97
CA LEU A 526 -16.15 11.00 -9.98
C LEU A 526 -16.56 10.20 -11.21
N ASP A 527 -15.70 9.29 -11.69
CA ASP A 527 -16.01 8.37 -12.78
C ASP A 527 -17.23 7.50 -12.43
N SER A 528 -17.21 6.86 -11.26
CA SER A 528 -18.32 6.02 -10.80
C SER A 528 -19.63 6.81 -10.67
N LEU A 529 -19.57 8.07 -10.23
CA LEU A 529 -20.74 8.95 -10.12
C LEU A 529 -21.30 9.27 -11.50
N GLY A 530 -20.44 9.63 -12.45
CA GLY A 530 -20.83 9.81 -13.84
C GLY A 530 -21.41 8.51 -14.44
N TRP A 531 -20.74 7.38 -14.21
CA TRP A 531 -21.20 6.09 -14.71
C TRP A 531 -22.58 5.71 -14.19
N VAL A 532 -22.86 5.86 -12.89
CA VAL A 532 -24.18 5.52 -12.34
C VAL A 532 -25.28 6.44 -12.89
N HIS A 533 -25.02 7.74 -13.13
CA HIS A 533 -25.95 8.62 -13.81
C HIS A 533 -26.25 8.13 -15.24
N PHE A 534 -25.22 7.77 -15.99
CA PHE A 534 -25.38 7.24 -17.34
C PHE A 534 -26.20 5.93 -17.35
N ARG A 535 -25.91 5.00 -16.44
CA ARG A 535 -26.64 3.73 -16.30
C ARG A 535 -28.12 3.91 -15.88
N GLN A 536 -28.44 5.06 -15.26
CA GLN A 536 -29.82 5.48 -14.97
C GLN A 536 -30.52 6.18 -16.15
N GLY A 537 -29.84 6.37 -17.28
CA GLY A 537 -30.36 7.05 -18.46
C GLY A 537 -30.11 8.58 -18.48
N ASN A 538 -29.37 9.10 -17.54
CA ASN A 538 -29.11 10.54 -17.36
C ASN A 538 -27.75 10.93 -17.95
N ALA A 539 -27.53 10.69 -19.25
CA ALA A 539 -26.24 10.91 -19.91
C ALA A 539 -25.72 12.36 -19.81
N SER A 540 -26.62 13.34 -19.86
CA SER A 540 -26.25 14.76 -19.73
C SER A 540 -25.73 15.10 -18.32
N GLU A 541 -26.27 14.47 -17.28
CA GLU A 541 -25.83 14.64 -15.88
C GLU A 541 -24.52 13.91 -15.61
N ALA A 542 -24.20 12.86 -16.37
CA ALA A 542 -22.96 12.08 -16.25
C ALA A 542 -21.73 12.87 -16.71
N LEU A 543 -21.84 13.65 -17.80
CA LEU A 543 -20.71 14.29 -18.47
C LEU A 543 -19.85 15.20 -17.57
N PRO A 544 -20.40 16.09 -16.72
CA PRO A 544 -19.58 16.92 -15.86
C PRO A 544 -18.64 16.14 -14.95
N PHE A 545 -19.13 15.03 -14.37
CA PHE A 545 -18.35 14.18 -13.48
C PHE A 545 -17.26 13.42 -14.23
N LEU A 546 -17.59 12.80 -15.37
CA LEU A 546 -16.62 12.05 -16.17
C LEU A 546 -15.54 12.96 -16.77
N ARG A 547 -15.90 14.18 -17.20
CA ARG A 547 -14.91 15.17 -17.67
C ARG A 547 -13.98 15.62 -16.54
N ALA A 548 -14.51 15.84 -15.34
CA ALA A 548 -13.70 16.17 -14.18
C ALA A 548 -12.76 15.00 -13.83
N ALA A 549 -13.27 13.76 -13.80
CA ALA A 549 -12.46 12.59 -13.57
C ALA A 549 -11.29 12.48 -14.57
N TYR A 550 -11.57 12.60 -15.86
CA TYR A 550 -10.57 12.50 -16.92
C TYR A 550 -9.58 13.68 -16.98
N ALA A 551 -9.98 14.84 -16.49
CA ALA A 551 -9.09 15.99 -16.39
C ALA A 551 -8.02 15.79 -15.30
N ASP A 552 -8.41 15.15 -14.19
CA ASP A 552 -7.54 14.88 -13.05
C ASP A 552 -6.71 13.59 -13.27
N ASP A 553 -7.31 12.56 -13.89
CA ASP A 553 -6.64 11.29 -14.19
C ASP A 553 -7.00 10.80 -15.60
N ARG A 554 -5.99 10.70 -16.48
CA ARG A 554 -6.15 10.24 -17.86
C ARG A 554 -6.10 8.72 -17.99
N ASP A 555 -6.66 8.03 -17.02
CA ASP A 555 -6.81 6.59 -17.00
C ASP A 555 -7.65 6.06 -18.17
N GLY A 556 -7.31 4.87 -18.67
CA GLY A 556 -7.96 4.28 -19.83
C GLY A 556 -9.41 3.84 -19.59
N ASP A 557 -9.76 3.43 -18.36
CA ASP A 557 -11.12 3.04 -17.99
C ASP A 557 -12.03 4.26 -17.89
N ILE A 558 -11.52 5.36 -17.29
CA ILE A 558 -12.22 6.66 -17.26
C ILE A 558 -12.45 7.17 -18.68
N ALA A 559 -11.44 7.05 -19.54
CA ALA A 559 -11.57 7.42 -20.95
C ALA A 559 -12.60 6.58 -21.71
N ALA A 560 -12.71 5.27 -21.38
CA ALA A 560 -13.71 4.39 -21.96
C ALA A 560 -15.12 4.84 -21.58
N HIS A 561 -15.37 5.11 -20.30
CA HIS A 561 -16.67 5.59 -19.78
C HIS A 561 -17.04 6.96 -20.35
N LEU A 562 -16.14 7.95 -20.29
CA LEU A 562 -16.37 9.29 -20.85
C LEU A 562 -16.68 9.22 -22.34
N GLY A 563 -15.88 8.48 -23.10
CA GLY A 563 -16.08 8.35 -24.52
C GLY A 563 -17.38 7.63 -24.89
N GLU A 564 -17.81 6.62 -24.12
CA GLU A 564 -19.11 5.96 -24.32
C GLU A 564 -20.27 6.92 -24.09
N VAL A 565 -20.23 7.73 -23.02
CA VAL A 565 -21.28 8.72 -22.74
C VAL A 565 -21.30 9.80 -23.82
N LEU A 566 -20.12 10.32 -24.23
CA LEU A 566 -20.02 11.30 -25.33
C LEU A 566 -20.59 10.77 -26.63
N TRP A 567 -20.29 9.52 -26.96
CA TRP A 567 -20.83 8.85 -28.16
C TRP A 567 -22.35 8.76 -28.13
N ASN A 568 -22.93 8.40 -26.98
CA ASN A 568 -24.38 8.27 -26.78
C ASN A 568 -25.12 9.62 -26.87
N VAL A 569 -24.48 10.74 -26.52
CA VAL A 569 -25.06 12.08 -26.65
C VAL A 569 -24.77 12.74 -28.00
N GLY A 570 -24.15 12.01 -28.94
CA GLY A 570 -23.86 12.50 -30.29
C GLY A 570 -22.56 13.30 -30.45
N GLN A 571 -21.71 13.37 -29.40
CA GLN A 571 -20.43 14.07 -29.43
C GLN A 571 -19.29 13.11 -29.87
N GLN A 572 -19.47 12.50 -31.04
CA GLN A 572 -18.61 11.40 -31.52
C GLN A 572 -17.16 11.83 -31.78
N ASP A 573 -16.94 13.05 -32.29
CA ASP A 573 -15.58 13.56 -32.56
C ASP A 573 -14.78 13.71 -31.25
N GLU A 574 -15.42 14.20 -30.19
CA GLU A 574 -14.80 14.32 -28.87
C GLU A 574 -14.51 12.93 -28.28
N ALA A 575 -15.45 11.99 -28.40
CA ALA A 575 -15.24 10.61 -27.95
C ALA A 575 -14.02 9.95 -28.63
N GLN A 576 -13.90 10.10 -29.96
CA GLN A 576 -12.77 9.55 -30.71
C GLN A 576 -11.43 10.19 -30.30
N ARG A 577 -11.42 11.49 -30.03
CA ARG A 577 -10.23 12.20 -29.54
C ARG A 577 -9.80 11.66 -28.18
N ILE A 578 -10.72 11.57 -27.20
CA ILE A 578 -10.46 11.03 -25.85
C ILE A 578 -9.91 9.60 -25.95
N TRP A 579 -10.57 8.71 -26.69
CA TRP A 579 -10.10 7.34 -26.87
C TRP A 579 -8.72 7.24 -27.53
N SER A 580 -8.41 8.15 -28.47
CA SER A 580 -7.13 8.17 -29.15
C SER A 580 -6.01 8.65 -28.24
N GLU A 581 -6.26 9.69 -27.43
CA GLU A 581 -5.33 10.19 -26.41
C GLU A 581 -5.03 9.11 -25.36
N ALA A 582 -6.07 8.47 -24.81
CA ALA A 582 -5.90 7.41 -23.81
C ALA A 582 -5.21 6.16 -24.40
N SER A 583 -5.52 5.77 -25.64
CA SER A 583 -4.85 4.63 -26.31
C SER A 583 -3.35 4.88 -26.54
N ALA A 584 -2.91 6.12 -26.65
CA ALA A 584 -1.48 6.44 -26.76
C ALA A 584 -0.76 6.25 -25.41
N ILE A 585 -1.46 6.48 -24.29
CA ILE A 585 -0.93 6.30 -22.94
C ILE A 585 -0.99 4.82 -22.52
N GLU A 586 -2.17 4.19 -22.71
CA GLU A 586 -2.46 2.80 -22.33
C GLU A 586 -2.91 1.95 -23.51
N PRO A 587 -2.00 1.56 -24.42
CA PRO A 587 -2.36 0.84 -25.64
C PRO A 587 -2.96 -0.56 -25.37
N GLU A 588 -2.76 -1.13 -24.18
CA GLU A 588 -3.25 -2.47 -23.82
C GLU A 588 -4.50 -2.45 -22.95
N ASN A 589 -5.09 -1.29 -22.64
CA ASN A 589 -6.32 -1.21 -21.86
C ASN A 589 -7.48 -1.93 -22.56
N LEU A 590 -8.01 -2.97 -21.94
CA LEU A 590 -9.01 -3.87 -22.52
C LEU A 590 -10.40 -3.22 -22.58
N LEU A 591 -10.80 -2.46 -21.55
CA LEU A 591 -12.08 -1.79 -21.50
C LEU A 591 -12.18 -0.72 -22.60
N LEU A 592 -11.13 0.09 -22.74
CA LEU A 592 -11.03 1.11 -23.78
C LEU A 592 -11.11 0.50 -25.19
N LYS A 593 -10.34 -0.57 -25.45
CA LYS A 593 -10.37 -1.29 -26.75
C LYS A 593 -11.76 -1.86 -27.06
N SER A 594 -12.38 -2.55 -26.10
CA SER A 594 -13.68 -3.20 -26.29
C SER A 594 -14.81 -2.19 -26.45
N THR A 595 -14.82 -1.11 -25.66
CA THR A 595 -15.82 -0.04 -25.74
C THR A 595 -15.75 0.67 -27.09
N ARG A 596 -14.55 1.08 -27.50
CA ARG A 596 -14.34 1.71 -28.81
C ARG A 596 -14.78 0.79 -29.95
N HIS A 597 -14.37 -0.47 -29.94
CA HIS A 597 -14.74 -1.46 -30.96
C HIS A 597 -16.26 -1.64 -31.05
N ARG A 598 -16.93 -1.86 -29.92
CA ARG A 598 -18.38 -2.05 -29.83
C ARG A 598 -19.16 -0.87 -30.43
N LEU A 599 -18.75 0.36 -30.13
CA LEU A 599 -19.49 1.57 -30.52
C LEU A 599 -19.17 2.01 -31.94
N THR A 600 -17.94 1.81 -32.44
CA THR A 600 -17.56 2.23 -33.79
C THR A 600 -17.92 1.21 -34.87
N GLN A 601 -18.16 -0.07 -34.53
CA GLN A 601 -18.59 -1.09 -35.52
C GLN A 601 -20.11 -1.32 -35.55
N ALA A 602 -20.86 -0.76 -34.57
CA ALA A 602 -22.33 -0.86 -34.54
C ALA A 602 -23.03 0.19 -35.45
N ASN A 603 -22.26 1.03 -36.11
CA ASN A 603 -22.71 1.97 -37.18
C ASN A 603 -22.10 1.55 -38.52
#